data_93addc775d92c901e16a276dc9c16016
#
_entry.id   93addc775d92c901e16a276dc9c16016
#
_cell.length_a   1.000
_cell.length_b   1.000
_cell.length_c   1.000
_cell.angle_alpha   90.00
_cell.angle_beta   90.00
_cell.angle_gamma   90.00
#
_symmetry.space_group_name_H-M   'P 1'
#
loop_
_entity.id
_entity.type
_entity.pdbx_description
1 polymer ?
#
loop_
_entity_poly.entity_id
_entity_poly.type
_entity_poly.pdbx_seq_one_letter_code
_entity_poly.pdbx_strand_id
1 'polypeptide(L)'
;LTLGGSYAITDRLSVVSGLSHTLLLSEYKEGTQQNYKSGEQRVEYVGVPINLKYDFYSSTRLDVYASAGLTLDKCIKANRTDDYFLSGENRLKEVISLGEHPFQLSAGAAFGAEYRIYDSLWLFGECGLAYFFNDRSSLEILYKERPLNATFNLGIRVAL
;
A
#
# COMPACT_ATOMS: atom_id res chain seq x y z
N LEU A 1 1.17 4.12 -5.95
CA LEU A 1 1.17 4.37 -7.39
C LEU A 1 1.50 3.07 -8.11
N THR A 2 0.72 2.69 -9.13
CA THR A 2 0.94 1.42 -9.85
C THR A 2 1.01 1.63 -11.36
N LEU A 3 1.96 0.95 -11.97
CA LEU A 3 2.08 0.75 -13.40
C LEU A 3 1.83 -0.72 -13.69
N GLY A 4 0.78 -1.06 -14.46
CA GLY A 4 0.41 -2.45 -14.66
C GLY A 4 -0.10 -2.78 -16.04
N GLY A 5 -0.26 -4.07 -16.25
CA GLY A 5 -0.96 -4.65 -17.38
C GLY A 5 -2.14 -5.48 -16.91
N SER A 6 -3.18 -5.56 -17.71
CA SER A 6 -4.32 -6.45 -17.52
C SER A 6 -4.46 -7.38 -18.71
N TYR A 7 -4.65 -8.66 -18.41
CA TYR A 7 -4.94 -9.70 -19.38
C TYR A 7 -6.35 -10.23 -19.16
N ALA A 8 -7.22 -10.07 -20.16
CA ALA A 8 -8.60 -10.54 -20.08
C ALA A 8 -8.66 -12.08 -20.20
N ILE A 9 -9.26 -12.72 -19.20
CA ILE A 9 -9.58 -14.17 -19.22
C ILE A 9 -10.97 -14.38 -19.83
N THR A 10 -11.91 -13.50 -19.48
CA THR A 10 -13.27 -13.45 -20.01
C THR A 10 -13.67 -12.01 -20.22
N ASP A 11 -14.86 -11.76 -20.77
CA ASP A 11 -15.39 -10.40 -20.98
C ASP A 11 -15.48 -9.56 -19.69
N ARG A 12 -15.45 -10.19 -18.52
CA ARG A 12 -15.58 -9.53 -17.22
C ARG A 12 -14.49 -9.86 -16.23
N LEU A 13 -13.66 -10.84 -16.52
CA LEU A 13 -12.64 -11.30 -15.59
C LEU A 13 -11.25 -11.12 -16.21
N SER A 14 -10.38 -10.44 -15.51
CA SER A 14 -9.00 -10.18 -15.94
C SER A 14 -8.01 -10.49 -14.83
N VAL A 15 -6.80 -10.89 -15.22
CA VAL A 15 -5.64 -10.91 -14.34
C VAL A 15 -4.89 -9.59 -14.50
N VAL A 16 -4.55 -8.98 -13.39
CA VAL A 16 -3.81 -7.72 -13.33
C VAL A 16 -2.51 -7.93 -12.60
N SER A 17 -1.42 -7.48 -13.19
CA SER A 17 -0.11 -7.47 -12.56
C SER A 17 0.67 -6.23 -12.98
N GLY A 18 1.79 -5.95 -12.31
CA GLY A 18 2.60 -4.77 -12.60
C GLY A 18 3.63 -4.48 -11.54
N LEU A 19 4.04 -3.21 -11.48
CA LEU A 19 4.91 -2.68 -10.43
C LEU A 19 4.15 -1.65 -9.63
N SER A 20 4.16 -1.80 -8.32
CA SER A 20 3.57 -0.85 -7.38
C SER A 20 4.64 -0.15 -6.56
N HIS A 21 4.46 1.13 -6.30
CA HIS A 21 5.19 1.90 -5.31
C HIS A 21 4.22 2.31 -4.22
N THR A 22 4.45 1.85 -3.00
CA THR A 22 3.61 2.10 -1.84
C THR A 22 4.34 2.94 -0.81
N LEU A 23 3.70 4.01 -0.36
CA LEU A 23 4.15 4.83 0.74
C LEU A 23 3.23 4.58 1.94
N LEU A 24 3.80 4.06 3.02
CA LEU A 24 3.13 3.91 4.29
C LEU A 24 3.50 5.06 5.20
N LEU A 25 2.49 5.80 5.63
CA LEU A 25 2.61 6.82 6.66
C LEU A 25 1.86 6.34 7.89
N SER A 26 2.53 6.31 9.01
CA SER A 26 1.96 5.89 10.28
C SER A 26 2.37 6.84 11.40
N GLU A 27 1.39 7.29 12.15
CA GLU A 27 1.59 8.11 13.33
C GLU A 27 1.17 7.30 14.56
N TYR A 28 1.99 7.32 15.59
CA TYR A 28 1.62 6.75 16.88
C TYR A 28 1.90 7.75 18.01
N LYS A 29 1.05 7.69 19.03
CA LYS A 29 1.19 8.46 20.25
C LYS A 29 1.07 7.53 21.42
N GLU A 30 2.11 7.44 22.24
CA GLU A 30 2.13 6.68 23.49
C GLU A 30 2.47 7.59 24.66
N GLY A 31 1.73 7.52 25.74
CA GLY A 31 2.04 8.23 26.98
C GLY A 31 0.84 8.96 27.61
N THR A 32 1.13 9.64 28.74
CA THR A 32 0.17 10.43 29.52
C THR A 32 0.23 11.88 29.07
N GLN A 33 -0.82 12.70 29.36
CA GLN A 33 -0.93 14.10 28.93
C GLN A 33 0.27 15.00 29.24
N GLN A 34 1.15 14.60 30.18
CA GLN A 34 2.34 15.39 30.58
C GLN A 34 3.65 14.85 30.00
N ASN A 35 3.72 13.54 29.68
CA ASN A 35 4.89 12.91 29.07
C ASN A 35 4.39 11.99 27.97
N TYR A 36 4.54 12.37 26.71
CA TYR A 36 4.15 11.55 25.57
C TYR A 36 5.30 11.42 24.57
N LYS A 37 5.35 10.25 23.95
CA LYS A 37 6.20 9.94 22.82
C LYS A 37 5.31 9.99 21.57
N SER A 38 5.64 10.86 20.62
CA SER A 38 5.01 10.90 19.31
C SER A 38 6.04 10.44 18.29
N GLY A 39 5.67 9.53 17.43
CA GLY A 39 6.55 9.08 16.36
C GLY A 39 5.83 9.04 15.03
N GLU A 40 6.55 9.43 13.98
CA GLU A 40 6.14 9.28 12.59
C GLU A 40 7.01 8.20 11.94
N GLN A 41 6.36 7.21 11.34
CA GLN A 41 7.04 6.19 10.56
C GLN A 41 6.68 6.34 9.09
N ARG A 42 7.69 6.44 8.25
CA ARG A 42 7.57 6.47 6.81
C ARG A 42 8.32 5.29 6.21
N VAL A 43 7.58 4.42 5.53
CA VAL A 43 8.15 3.23 4.88
C VAL A 43 7.74 3.22 3.42
N GLU A 44 8.72 3.00 2.56
CA GLU A 44 8.52 2.93 1.12
C GLU A 44 8.76 1.50 0.63
N TYR A 45 7.80 0.98 -0.12
CA TYR A 45 7.83 -0.36 -0.70
C TYR A 45 7.76 -0.28 -2.22
N VAL A 46 8.42 -1.22 -2.86
CA VAL A 46 8.20 -1.57 -4.27
C VAL A 46 7.74 -3.01 -4.33
N GLY A 47 6.64 -3.25 -5.03
CA GLY A 47 6.02 -4.56 -5.04
C GLY A 47 5.49 -4.98 -6.39
N VAL A 48 5.15 -6.26 -6.47
CA VAL A 48 4.50 -6.87 -7.61
C VAL A 48 3.13 -7.39 -7.16
N PRO A 49 2.03 -6.70 -7.50
CA PRO A 49 0.69 -7.20 -7.29
C PRO A 49 0.33 -8.25 -8.34
N ILE A 50 -0.43 -9.26 -7.93
CA ILE A 50 -1.10 -10.23 -8.80
C ILE A 50 -2.55 -10.32 -8.32
N ASN A 51 -3.46 -9.69 -9.07
CA ASN A 51 -4.85 -9.56 -8.70
C ASN A 51 -5.76 -10.13 -9.78
N LEU A 52 -6.88 -10.71 -9.35
CA LEU A 52 -8.04 -10.97 -10.20
C LEU A 52 -8.95 -9.74 -10.14
N LYS A 53 -9.33 -9.23 -11.28
CA LYS A 53 -10.25 -8.09 -11.46
C LYS A 53 -11.53 -8.59 -12.09
N TYR A 54 -12.67 -8.22 -11.49
CA TYR A 54 -14.00 -8.50 -12.02
C TYR A 54 -14.75 -7.19 -12.30
N ASP A 55 -15.16 -7.00 -13.55
CA ASP A 55 -15.86 -5.81 -14.02
C ASP A 55 -17.38 -6.00 -13.82
N PHE A 56 -17.97 -5.20 -12.91
CA PHE A 56 -19.43 -5.17 -12.70
C PHE A 56 -20.13 -4.33 -13.76
N TYR A 57 -19.49 -3.24 -14.15
CA TYR A 57 -19.97 -2.31 -15.14
C TYR A 57 -18.83 -1.99 -16.09
N SER A 58 -19.09 -2.14 -17.37
CA SER A 58 -18.13 -1.84 -18.42
C SER A 58 -18.84 -1.02 -19.52
N SER A 59 -18.22 0.10 -19.85
CA SER A 59 -18.64 1.01 -20.91
C SER A 59 -17.45 1.32 -21.82
N THR A 60 -17.67 2.04 -22.89
CA THR A 60 -16.62 2.40 -23.85
C THR A 60 -15.42 3.10 -23.21
N ARG A 61 -15.63 3.84 -22.11
CA ARG A 61 -14.59 4.66 -21.47
C ARG A 61 -14.45 4.47 -19.96
N LEU A 62 -15.41 3.81 -19.32
CA LEU A 62 -15.44 3.69 -17.88
C LEU A 62 -15.79 2.26 -17.48
N ASP A 63 -14.92 1.65 -16.69
CA ASP A 63 -15.16 0.37 -16.05
C ASP A 63 -15.18 0.53 -14.53
N VAL A 64 -16.11 -0.15 -13.86
CA VAL A 64 -16.19 -0.24 -12.40
C VAL A 64 -16.01 -1.70 -12.02
N TYR A 65 -15.09 -1.95 -11.10
CA TYR A 65 -14.63 -3.30 -10.82
C TYR A 65 -14.37 -3.55 -9.33
N ALA A 66 -14.31 -4.84 -8.98
CA ALA A 66 -13.64 -5.30 -7.78
C ALA A 66 -12.38 -6.07 -8.15
N SER A 67 -11.40 -6.00 -7.29
CA SER A 67 -10.17 -6.78 -7.41
C SER A 67 -9.84 -7.48 -6.10
N ALA A 68 -9.21 -8.65 -6.19
CA ALA A 68 -8.68 -9.36 -5.04
C ALA A 68 -7.42 -10.12 -5.46
N GLY A 69 -6.42 -10.17 -4.58
CA GLY A 69 -5.18 -10.86 -4.90
C GLY A 69 -4.11 -10.73 -3.84
N LEU A 70 -2.88 -10.98 -4.28
CA LEU A 70 -1.69 -10.98 -3.46
C LEU A 70 -0.71 -9.91 -3.97
N THR A 71 0.03 -9.31 -3.04
CA THR A 71 1.14 -8.41 -3.38
C THR A 71 2.38 -8.87 -2.64
N LEU A 72 3.47 -9.01 -3.38
CA LEU A 72 4.79 -9.22 -2.82
C LEU A 72 5.55 -7.89 -2.87
N ASP A 73 5.75 -7.30 -1.72
CA ASP A 73 6.42 -6.02 -1.54
C ASP A 73 7.84 -6.21 -1.00
N LYS A 74 8.77 -5.39 -1.47
CA LYS A 74 10.11 -5.24 -0.91
C LYS A 74 10.25 -3.85 -0.32
N CYS A 75 10.62 -3.78 0.95
CA CYS A 75 10.96 -2.52 1.59
C CYS A 75 12.24 -1.95 0.95
N ILE A 76 12.17 -0.73 0.45
CA ILE A 76 13.33 -0.03 -0.14
C ILE A 76 13.85 1.08 0.77
N LYS A 77 13.00 1.61 1.64
CA LYS A 77 13.37 2.67 2.56
C LYS A 77 12.47 2.66 3.79
N ALA A 78 13.06 2.67 4.95
CA ALA A 78 12.34 2.75 6.23
C ALA A 78 12.99 3.80 7.11
N ASN A 79 12.27 4.88 7.41
CA ASN A 79 12.69 5.94 8.31
C ASN A 79 11.67 6.05 9.44
N ARG A 80 12.19 6.12 10.66
CA ARG A 80 11.40 6.38 11.87
C ARG A 80 11.92 7.65 12.51
N THR A 81 11.03 8.56 12.85
CA THR A 81 11.33 9.76 13.62
C THR A 81 10.58 9.68 14.93
N ASP A 82 11.31 9.65 16.03
CA ASP A 82 10.76 9.65 17.39
C ASP A 82 10.97 11.03 18.03
N ASP A 83 9.88 11.69 18.41
CA ASP A 83 9.89 12.94 19.17
C ASP A 83 9.50 12.64 20.63
N TYR A 84 10.43 12.87 21.55
CA TYR A 84 10.22 12.71 22.99
C TYR A 84 9.87 14.04 23.62
N PHE A 85 8.70 14.14 24.24
CA PHE A 85 8.29 15.27 25.06
C PHE A 85 8.41 14.91 26.54
N LEU A 86 9.43 15.48 27.21
CA LEU A 86 9.60 15.42 28.65
C LEU A 86 9.25 16.80 29.22
N SER A 87 8.57 16.82 30.38
CA SER A 87 8.18 18.03 31.11
C SER A 87 9.39 18.92 31.44
N GLY A 88 9.66 19.92 30.61
CA GLY A 88 10.75 20.89 30.77
C GLY A 88 11.94 20.61 29.85
N GLU A 89 11.93 21.22 28.69
CA GLU A 89 13.07 21.41 27.77
C GLU A 89 13.94 20.18 27.48
N ASN A 90 13.54 19.38 26.48
CA ASN A 90 14.50 18.82 25.50
C ASN A 90 13.73 18.02 24.46
N ARG A 91 13.68 18.55 23.25
CA ARG A 91 13.28 17.80 22.06
C ARG A 91 14.47 16.95 21.61
N LEU A 92 14.49 15.69 21.96
CA LEU A 92 15.39 14.74 21.33
C LEU A 92 14.68 14.19 20.08
N LYS A 93 15.17 14.57 18.93
CA LYS A 93 14.72 14.05 17.64
C LYS A 93 15.71 12.98 17.22
N GLU A 94 15.28 11.73 17.26
CA GLU A 94 16.09 10.60 16.81
C GLU A 94 15.56 10.10 15.48
N VAL A 95 16.39 10.11 14.44
CA VAL A 95 16.07 9.56 13.13
C VAL A 95 16.80 8.23 13.00
N ILE A 96 16.04 7.14 13.07
CA ILE A 96 16.56 5.78 12.94
C ILE A 96 16.29 5.30 11.50
N SER A 97 17.38 5.04 10.76
CA SER A 97 17.30 4.34 9.48
C SER A 97 17.38 2.84 9.73
N LEU A 98 16.29 2.14 9.42
CA LEU A 98 16.21 0.69 9.57
C LEU A 98 16.89 0.02 8.38
N GLY A 99 18.04 -0.63 8.61
CA GLY A 99 18.90 -1.18 7.57
C GLY A 99 18.46 -2.52 6.97
N GLU A 100 17.37 -3.13 7.44
CA GLU A 100 16.85 -4.38 6.88
C GLU A 100 15.76 -4.08 5.84
N HIS A 101 15.81 -4.79 4.73
CA HIS A 101 14.85 -4.66 3.61
C HIS A 101 14.06 -5.97 3.44
N PRO A 102 13.13 -6.30 4.35
CA PRO A 102 12.39 -7.54 4.31
C PRO A 102 11.41 -7.57 3.14
N PHE A 103 11.10 -8.77 2.66
CA PHE A 103 9.97 -9.01 1.78
C PHE A 103 8.71 -9.12 2.62
N GLN A 104 7.65 -8.44 2.17
CA GLN A 104 6.33 -8.44 2.80
C GLN A 104 5.31 -9.02 1.83
N LEU A 105 4.61 -10.07 2.26
CA LEU A 105 3.47 -10.61 1.53
C LEU A 105 2.18 -10.04 2.11
N SER A 106 1.29 -9.60 1.24
CA SER A 106 -0.04 -9.15 1.63
C SER A 106 -1.12 -9.76 0.72
N ALA A 107 -2.32 -9.91 1.25
CA ALA A 107 -3.52 -10.24 0.51
C ALA A 107 -4.51 -9.07 0.62
N GLY A 108 -5.16 -8.72 -0.46
CA GLY A 108 -6.07 -7.57 -0.47
C GLY A 108 -7.28 -7.76 -1.35
N ALA A 109 -8.29 -6.92 -1.07
CA ALA A 109 -9.45 -6.75 -1.91
C ALA A 109 -9.78 -5.27 -2.02
N ALA A 110 -10.18 -4.83 -3.19
CA ALA A 110 -10.48 -3.44 -3.47
C ALA A 110 -11.65 -3.28 -4.44
N PHE A 111 -12.27 -2.11 -4.38
CA PHE A 111 -13.20 -1.62 -5.39
C PHE A 111 -12.57 -0.43 -6.10
N GLY A 112 -12.75 -0.36 -7.41
CA GLY A 112 -12.15 0.67 -8.20
C GLY A 112 -12.95 1.03 -9.44
N ALA A 113 -12.49 2.10 -10.05
CA ALA A 113 -12.94 2.51 -11.38
C ALA A 113 -11.72 2.81 -12.24
N GLU A 114 -11.84 2.52 -13.52
CA GLU A 114 -10.82 2.85 -14.50
C GLU A 114 -11.43 3.58 -15.70
N TYR A 115 -10.71 4.58 -16.17
CA TYR A 115 -11.11 5.42 -17.29
C TYR A 115 -10.12 5.27 -18.43
N ARG A 116 -10.65 4.97 -19.62
CA ARG A 116 -9.87 4.84 -20.85
C ARG A 116 -9.40 6.21 -21.33
N ILE A 117 -8.08 6.42 -21.32
CA ILE A 117 -7.46 7.65 -21.84
C ILE A 117 -7.16 7.49 -23.33
N TYR A 118 -6.67 6.34 -23.72
CA TYR A 118 -6.29 6.00 -25.08
C TYR A 118 -6.54 4.51 -25.30
N ASP A 119 -6.61 4.02 -26.52
CA ASP A 119 -7.06 2.66 -26.92
C ASP A 119 -6.85 1.55 -25.89
N SER A 120 -5.61 1.31 -25.49
CA SER A 120 -5.25 0.29 -24.50
C SER A 120 -4.79 0.89 -23.16
N LEU A 121 -4.82 2.23 -23.00
CA LEU A 121 -4.28 2.92 -21.82
C LEU A 121 -5.42 3.38 -20.91
N TRP A 122 -5.37 2.93 -19.66
CA TRP A 122 -6.36 3.19 -18.64
C TRP A 122 -5.75 3.87 -17.42
N LEU A 123 -6.40 4.91 -16.94
CA LEU A 123 -6.14 5.49 -15.62
C LEU A 123 -7.09 4.85 -14.63
N PHE A 124 -6.60 4.36 -13.51
CA PHE A 124 -7.45 3.74 -12.51
C PHE A 124 -7.23 4.31 -11.11
N GLY A 125 -8.29 4.23 -10.31
CA GLY A 125 -8.27 4.50 -8.88
C GLY A 125 -9.04 3.41 -8.14
N GLU A 126 -8.50 2.93 -7.03
CA GLU A 126 -9.12 1.89 -6.21
C GLU A 126 -8.94 2.16 -4.72
N CYS A 127 -9.96 1.80 -3.94
CA CYS A 127 -9.96 1.81 -2.49
C CYS A 127 -10.19 0.40 -1.98
N GLY A 128 -9.49 -0.03 -0.96
CA GLY A 128 -9.62 -1.39 -0.48
C GLY A 128 -9.04 -1.61 0.90
N LEU A 129 -8.93 -2.88 1.23
CA LEU A 129 -8.32 -3.39 2.44
C LEU A 129 -7.22 -4.37 2.07
N ALA A 130 -6.10 -4.30 2.76
CA ALA A 130 -5.02 -5.25 2.65
C ALA A 130 -4.68 -5.84 4.02
N TYR A 131 -4.50 -7.15 4.04
CA TYR A 131 -4.02 -7.90 5.18
C TYR A 131 -2.56 -8.27 4.95
N PHE A 132 -1.70 -7.82 5.82
CA PHE A 132 -0.26 -8.07 5.78
C PHE A 132 0.07 -9.31 6.59
N PHE A 133 0.66 -10.31 5.94
CA PHE A 133 1.10 -11.52 6.62
C PHE A 133 2.34 -11.22 7.46
N ASN A 134 2.41 -11.84 8.66
CA ASN A 134 3.55 -11.65 9.55
C ASN A 134 4.81 -12.23 8.90
N ASP A 135 5.77 -11.36 8.59
CA ASP A 135 7.11 -11.79 8.23
C ASP A 135 7.91 -12.09 9.52
N ARG A 136 8.90 -12.97 9.42
CA ARG A 136 9.78 -13.30 10.55
C ARG A 136 10.91 -12.28 10.74
N SER A 137 10.78 -11.07 10.18
CA SER A 137 11.80 -10.03 10.31
C SER A 137 11.84 -9.45 11.72
N SER A 138 13.01 -8.97 12.13
CA SER A 138 13.23 -8.33 13.43
C SER A 138 12.66 -6.91 13.50
N LEU A 139 12.11 -6.39 12.39
CA LEU A 139 11.52 -5.06 12.32
C LEU A 139 10.15 -5.04 13.01
N GLU A 140 10.04 -4.26 14.07
CA GLU A 140 8.75 -3.87 14.66
C GLU A 140 8.09 -2.83 13.75
N ILE A 141 7.34 -3.30 12.75
CA ILE A 141 6.54 -2.46 11.87
C ILE A 141 5.09 -2.55 12.34
N LEU A 142 4.36 -1.46 12.22
CA LEU A 142 2.96 -1.35 12.64
C LEU A 142 2.03 -2.43 12.05
N TYR A 143 2.40 -3.04 10.92
CA TYR A 143 1.70 -4.18 10.31
C TYR A 143 1.64 -5.43 11.22
N LYS A 144 2.57 -5.58 12.17
CA LYS A 144 2.53 -6.67 13.15
C LYS A 144 1.46 -6.46 14.23
N GLU A 145 1.16 -5.20 14.56
CA GLU A 145 0.13 -4.85 15.55
C GLU A 145 -1.25 -4.72 14.92
N ARG A 146 -1.32 -4.22 13.67
CA ARG A 146 -2.57 -4.05 12.92
C ARG A 146 -2.40 -4.58 11.49
N PRO A 147 -2.63 -5.88 11.29
CA PRO A 147 -2.40 -6.50 9.98
C PRO A 147 -3.37 -6.07 8.89
N LEU A 148 -4.54 -5.52 9.27
CA LEU A 148 -5.55 -5.03 8.33
C LEU A 148 -5.43 -3.52 8.16
N ASN A 149 -5.21 -3.08 6.93
CA ASN A 149 -5.03 -1.67 6.59
C ASN A 149 -5.93 -1.26 5.43
N ALA A 150 -6.45 -0.03 5.50
CA ALA A 150 -7.13 0.58 4.36
C ALA A 150 -6.08 1.02 3.33
N THR A 151 -6.37 0.77 2.07
CA THR A 151 -5.49 1.10 0.95
C THR A 151 -6.20 2.03 -0.03
N PHE A 152 -5.43 2.95 -0.59
CA PHE A 152 -5.84 3.77 -1.72
C PHE A 152 -4.76 3.71 -2.78
N ASN A 153 -5.13 3.33 -3.98
CA ASN A 153 -4.19 3.16 -5.09
C ASN A 153 -4.64 3.93 -6.33
N LEU A 154 -3.69 4.57 -6.97
CA LEU A 154 -3.85 5.24 -8.26
C LEU A 154 -2.80 4.70 -9.21
N GLY A 155 -3.14 4.58 -10.49
CA GLY A 155 -2.16 4.08 -11.44
C GLY A 155 -2.62 4.12 -12.89
N ILE A 156 -1.71 3.63 -13.71
CA ILE A 156 -1.93 3.47 -15.15
C ILE A 156 -1.83 1.98 -15.48
N ARG A 157 -2.74 1.54 -16.32
CA ARG A 157 -2.84 0.14 -16.76
C ARG A 157 -2.91 0.07 -18.27
N VAL A 158 -2.19 -0.89 -18.84
CA VAL A 158 -2.27 -1.24 -20.26
C VAL A 158 -3.09 -2.51 -20.39
N ALA A 159 -4.17 -2.48 -21.17
CA ALA A 159 -4.95 -3.66 -21.52
C ALA A 159 -4.24 -4.41 -22.67
N LEU A 160 -4.01 -5.72 -22.46
CA LEU A 160 -3.33 -6.62 -23.39
C LEU A 160 -4.33 -7.59 -24.03
#